data_e34c2ece40471f8b80a53ba400b33af0
#
_entry.id   e34c2ece40471f8b80a53ba400b33af0
#
_cell.length_a   1.000
_cell.length_b   1.000
_cell.length_c   1.000
_cell.angle_alpha   90.00
_cell.angle_beta   90.00
_cell.angle_gamma   90.00
#
_symmetry.space_group_name_H-M   'P 1'
#
loop_
_entity.id
_entity.type
_entity.pdbx_description
1 polymer ?
#
loop_
_entity_poly.entity_id
_entity_poly.type
_entity_poly.pdbx_seq_one_letter_code
_entity_poly.pdbx_strand_id
1 'polypeptide(L)'
;MEFILFLSKIDKEIIELINKSNHSIEENTALCLIDKKFVGFYKSKEKTIVICTKNAKKLGGYREDKGYDNHKTNLYIRRALRHEATHLVQSCNKNKPTGIIKNIEDRIHVGKLKALKSSVQISGNYYKELEAYVMEDKPRKVIEMLKTYCL
;
A
#
# COMPACT_ATOMS: atom_id res chain seq x y z
N MET A 1 -5.12 14.34 -7.87
CA MET A 1 -3.87 13.62 -7.60
C MET A 1 -3.58 12.65 -8.74
N GLU A 2 -2.37 12.65 -9.21
CA GLU A 2 -1.99 11.87 -10.41
C GLU A 2 -2.09 10.36 -10.22
N PHE A 3 -1.77 9.84 -9.03
CA PHE A 3 -1.76 8.40 -8.81
C PHE A 3 -3.10 7.72 -9.13
N ILE A 4 -4.20 8.43 -9.06
CA ILE A 4 -5.55 7.90 -9.35
C ILE A 4 -5.63 7.36 -10.78
N LEU A 5 -4.89 7.95 -11.70
CA LEU A 5 -4.86 7.52 -13.12
C LEU A 5 -4.30 6.11 -13.30
N PHE A 6 -3.53 5.62 -12.33
CA PHE A 6 -2.89 4.30 -12.38
C PHE A 6 -3.70 3.20 -11.67
N LEU A 7 -4.84 3.55 -11.08
CA LEU A 7 -5.64 2.64 -10.26
C LEU A 7 -6.68 1.88 -11.07
N SER A 8 -6.98 0.68 -10.61
CA SER A 8 -8.15 -0.08 -11.07
C SER A 8 -9.42 0.40 -10.36
N LYS A 9 -10.57 -0.05 -10.85
CA LYS A 9 -11.87 0.27 -10.23
C LYS A 9 -11.93 -0.13 -8.76
N ILE A 10 -11.43 -1.32 -8.44
CA ILE A 10 -11.44 -1.82 -7.06
C ILE A 10 -10.53 -1.00 -6.14
N ASP A 11 -9.41 -0.49 -6.66
CA ASP A 11 -8.52 0.37 -5.87
C ASP A 11 -9.16 1.73 -5.57
N LYS A 12 -9.99 2.24 -6.48
CA LYS A 12 -10.76 3.47 -6.24
C LYS A 12 -11.77 3.28 -5.11
N GLU A 13 -12.37 2.10 -4.99
CA GLU A 13 -13.22 1.76 -3.86
C GLU A 13 -12.44 1.77 -2.54
N ILE A 14 -11.20 1.29 -2.55
CA ILE A 14 -10.32 1.37 -1.37
C ILE A 14 -10.14 2.83 -0.95
N ILE A 15 -9.90 3.75 -1.89
CA ILE A 15 -9.76 5.18 -1.59
C ILE A 15 -11.02 5.73 -0.92
N GLU A 16 -12.19 5.39 -1.44
CA GLU A 16 -13.46 5.84 -0.85
C GLU A 16 -13.59 5.39 0.61
N LEU A 17 -13.23 4.14 0.90
CA LEU A 17 -13.28 3.61 2.25
C LEU A 17 -12.24 4.26 3.18
N ILE A 18 -11.04 4.55 2.67
CA ILE A 18 -10.02 5.29 3.41
C ILE A 18 -10.58 6.66 3.83
N ASN A 19 -11.18 7.38 2.90
CA ASN A 19 -11.78 8.69 3.19
C ASN A 19 -12.93 8.59 4.21
N LYS A 20 -13.78 7.57 4.09
CA LYS A 20 -14.87 7.32 5.04
C LYS A 20 -14.38 6.98 6.44
N SER A 21 -13.18 6.44 6.56
CA SER A 21 -12.56 6.12 7.86
C SER A 21 -11.84 7.30 8.53
N ASN A 22 -12.06 8.53 8.04
CA ASN A 22 -11.39 9.74 8.51
C ASN A 22 -9.88 9.72 8.31
N HIS A 23 -9.41 9.06 7.27
CA HIS A 23 -8.03 9.09 6.82
C HIS A 23 -7.92 9.87 5.52
N SER A 24 -6.73 10.38 5.25
CA SER A 24 -6.46 11.12 4.02
C SER A 24 -5.33 10.47 3.22
N ILE A 25 -5.21 10.87 1.96
CA ILE A 25 -4.13 10.44 1.09
C ILE A 25 -3.43 11.67 0.54
N GLU A 26 -2.11 11.69 0.61
CA GLU A 26 -1.26 12.72 0.04
C GLU A 26 -0.35 12.12 -1.02
N GLU A 27 0.16 12.97 -1.90
CA GLU A 27 1.00 12.53 -3.01
C GLU A 27 2.31 13.31 -3.04
N ASN A 28 3.44 12.60 -3.24
CA ASN A 28 4.74 13.21 -3.45
C ASN A 28 5.18 14.20 -2.35
N THR A 29 5.05 13.79 -1.09
CA THR A 29 5.51 14.60 0.05
C THR A 29 7.03 14.51 0.21
N ALA A 30 7.59 15.29 1.15
CA ALA A 30 9.02 15.27 1.48
C ALA A 30 9.53 13.89 1.87
N LEU A 31 8.67 13.03 2.45
CA LEU A 31 9.03 11.64 2.78
C LEU A 31 9.50 10.85 1.55
N CYS A 32 8.96 11.14 0.40
CA CYS A 32 9.32 10.46 -0.85
C CYS A 32 10.74 10.77 -1.32
N LEU A 33 11.36 11.83 -0.79
CA LEU A 33 12.73 12.22 -1.12
C LEU A 33 13.78 11.48 -0.27
N ILE A 34 13.37 10.81 0.81
CA ILE A 34 14.28 10.09 1.70
C ILE A 34 14.97 8.93 0.97
N ASP A 35 14.18 8.18 0.19
CA ASP A 35 14.69 7.10 -0.65
C ASP A 35 13.83 6.99 -1.92
N LYS A 36 14.50 6.97 -3.07
CA LYS A 36 13.86 6.86 -4.39
C LYS A 36 13.12 5.54 -4.61
N LYS A 37 13.36 4.53 -3.76
CA LYS A 37 12.70 3.23 -3.81
C LYS A 37 11.37 3.22 -3.08
N PHE A 38 11.08 4.22 -2.26
CA PHE A 38 9.81 4.30 -1.54
C PHE A 38 8.68 4.69 -2.47
N VAL A 39 7.62 3.90 -2.46
CA VAL A 39 6.41 4.17 -3.26
C VAL A 39 5.24 4.55 -2.37
N GLY A 40 5.25 4.16 -1.11
CA GLY A 40 4.19 4.51 -0.17
C GLY A 40 4.64 4.54 1.28
N PHE A 41 3.86 5.26 2.09
CA PHE A 41 4.02 5.34 3.54
C PHE A 41 2.65 5.45 4.20
N TYR A 42 2.55 4.96 5.42
CA TYR A 42 1.43 5.27 6.30
C TYR A 42 1.91 6.04 7.53
N LYS A 43 1.39 7.24 7.71
CA LYS A 43 1.67 8.11 8.86
C LYS A 43 0.52 7.97 9.86
N SER A 44 0.69 7.14 10.89
CA SER A 44 -0.39 6.80 11.81
C SER A 44 -0.89 8.00 12.62
N LYS A 45 0.01 8.86 13.09
CA LYS A 45 -0.36 10.05 13.88
C LYS A 45 -1.20 11.03 13.09
N GLU A 46 -0.84 11.25 11.82
CA GLU A 46 -1.54 12.15 10.92
C GLU A 46 -2.72 11.47 10.20
N LYS A 47 -2.91 10.17 10.39
CA LYS A 47 -3.94 9.37 9.71
C LYS A 47 -3.88 9.56 8.20
N THR A 48 -2.68 9.52 7.64
CA THR A 48 -2.46 9.83 6.22
C THR A 48 -1.62 8.76 5.55
N ILE A 49 -2.08 8.33 4.37
CA ILE A 49 -1.29 7.51 3.44
C ILE A 49 -0.60 8.46 2.47
N VAL A 50 0.68 8.23 2.21
CA VAL A 50 1.45 8.97 1.20
C VAL A 50 1.76 8.04 0.04
N ILE A 51 1.45 8.46 -1.18
CA ILE A 51 1.83 7.75 -2.40
C ILE A 51 2.93 8.54 -3.10
N CYS A 52 4.05 7.89 -3.35
CA CYS A 52 5.22 8.50 -4.01
C CYS A 52 5.15 8.23 -5.52
N THR A 53 4.23 8.91 -6.20
CA THR A 53 3.93 8.68 -7.62
C THR A 53 5.16 8.89 -8.51
N LYS A 54 5.95 9.94 -8.25
CA LYS A 54 7.17 10.21 -9.03
C LYS A 54 8.18 9.07 -8.90
N ASN A 55 8.36 8.53 -7.70
CA ASN A 55 9.24 7.37 -7.49
C ASN A 55 8.72 6.14 -8.22
N ALA A 56 7.43 5.88 -8.15
CA ALA A 56 6.80 4.76 -8.85
C ALA A 56 6.97 4.86 -10.37
N LYS A 57 6.82 6.06 -10.93
CA LYS A 57 7.03 6.31 -12.36
C LYS A 57 8.46 6.01 -12.78
N LYS A 58 9.44 6.43 -12.00
CA LYS A 58 10.85 6.13 -12.26
C LYS A 58 11.16 4.64 -12.18
N LEU A 59 10.70 3.99 -11.12
CA LEU A 59 10.91 2.55 -10.92
C LEU A 59 10.22 1.72 -12.01
N GLY A 60 9.06 2.15 -12.46
CA GLY A 60 8.27 1.47 -13.47
C GLY A 60 8.64 1.79 -14.92
N GLY A 61 9.60 2.70 -15.13
CA GLY A 61 9.97 3.13 -16.48
C GLY A 61 8.82 3.80 -17.22
N TYR A 62 8.07 4.66 -16.53
CA TYR A 62 6.91 5.35 -17.09
C TYR A 62 7.27 6.18 -18.33
N ARG A 63 6.42 6.09 -19.36
CA ARG A 63 6.51 6.91 -20.57
C ARG A 63 5.11 7.37 -20.98
N GLU A 64 4.96 8.66 -21.24
CA GLU A 64 3.67 9.26 -21.64
C GLU A 64 3.15 8.72 -22.97
N ASP A 65 4.04 8.36 -23.89
CA ASP A 65 3.70 7.85 -25.22
C ASP A 65 3.25 6.39 -25.24
N LYS A 66 3.37 5.67 -24.11
CA LYS A 66 3.02 4.24 -24.03
C LYS A 66 1.60 3.96 -23.53
N GLY A 67 0.88 4.95 -23.00
CA GLY A 67 -0.48 4.75 -22.52
C GLY A 67 -0.57 3.58 -21.54
N TYR A 68 -1.35 2.55 -21.88
CA TYR A 68 -1.59 1.38 -21.05
C TYR A 68 -0.34 0.50 -20.84
N ASP A 69 0.71 0.64 -21.62
CA ASP A 69 1.94 -0.13 -21.47
C ASP A 69 2.78 0.28 -20.26
N ASN A 70 2.33 1.25 -19.49
CA ASN A 70 2.92 1.61 -18.21
C ASN A 70 2.50 0.64 -17.09
N HIS A 71 2.51 -0.65 -17.41
CA HIS A 71 2.04 -1.73 -16.55
C HIS A 71 2.80 -1.81 -15.22
N LYS A 72 4.12 -1.66 -15.23
CA LYS A 72 4.92 -1.71 -14.00
C LYS A 72 4.59 -0.55 -13.06
N THR A 73 4.44 0.65 -13.59
CA THR A 73 4.05 1.82 -12.79
C THR A 73 2.68 1.61 -12.15
N ASN A 74 1.71 1.11 -12.93
CA ASN A 74 0.38 0.76 -12.41
C ASN A 74 0.50 -0.20 -11.24
N LEU A 75 1.29 -1.25 -11.41
CA LEU A 75 1.45 -2.29 -10.41
C LEU A 75 2.07 -1.75 -9.11
N TYR A 76 3.15 -0.97 -9.21
CA TYR A 76 3.80 -0.37 -8.05
C TYR A 76 2.84 0.53 -7.26
N ILE A 77 2.06 1.36 -7.93
CA ILE A 77 1.13 2.28 -7.27
C ILE A 77 -0.02 1.51 -6.61
N ARG A 78 -0.60 0.54 -7.30
CA ARG A 78 -1.69 -0.29 -6.75
C ARG A 78 -1.24 -1.08 -5.54
N ARG A 79 -0.07 -1.71 -5.61
CA ARG A 79 0.51 -2.45 -4.48
C ARG A 79 0.82 -1.55 -3.30
N ALA A 80 1.39 -0.36 -3.56
CA ALA A 80 1.67 0.60 -2.50
C ALA A 80 0.38 1.03 -1.78
N LEU A 81 -0.67 1.37 -2.52
CA LEU A 81 -1.95 1.74 -1.93
C LEU A 81 -2.49 0.63 -1.02
N ARG A 82 -2.49 -0.61 -1.49
CA ARG A 82 -3.02 -1.76 -0.74
C ARG A 82 -2.15 -2.07 0.49
N HIS A 83 -0.84 -1.95 0.36
CA HIS A 83 0.12 -2.14 1.45
C HIS A 83 -0.12 -1.13 2.57
N GLU A 84 -0.18 0.15 2.22
CA GLU A 84 -0.35 1.21 3.21
C GLU A 84 -1.77 1.21 3.78
N ALA A 85 -2.79 0.86 2.99
CA ALA A 85 -4.14 0.65 3.49
C ALA A 85 -4.19 -0.48 4.52
N THR A 86 -3.37 -1.52 4.36
CA THR A 86 -3.27 -2.60 5.36
C THR A 86 -2.70 -2.08 6.67
N HIS A 87 -1.66 -1.25 6.63
CA HIS A 87 -1.13 -0.62 7.85
C HIS A 87 -2.16 0.30 8.51
N LEU A 88 -2.95 1.02 7.72
CA LEU A 88 -4.06 1.82 8.22
C LEU A 88 -5.06 0.93 8.98
N VAL A 89 -5.46 -0.20 8.39
CA VAL A 89 -6.38 -1.15 9.06
C VAL A 89 -5.77 -1.68 10.35
N GLN A 90 -4.48 -2.01 10.36
CA GLN A 90 -3.80 -2.45 11.57
C GLN A 90 -3.86 -1.38 12.66
N SER A 91 -3.76 -0.10 12.31
CA SER A 91 -3.92 0.99 13.28
C SER A 91 -5.34 1.05 13.86
N CYS A 92 -6.36 0.70 13.07
CA CYS A 92 -7.74 0.55 13.56
C CYS A 92 -7.90 -0.68 14.45
N ASN A 93 -7.05 -1.68 14.31
CA ASN A 93 -7.07 -2.94 15.06
C ASN A 93 -6.04 -2.92 16.22
N LYS A 94 -5.96 -1.83 16.95
CA LYS A 94 -5.05 -1.68 18.10
C LYS A 94 -3.57 -1.89 17.75
N ASN A 95 -3.17 -1.48 16.53
CA ASN A 95 -1.81 -1.65 16.00
C ASN A 95 -1.36 -3.12 15.88
N LYS A 96 -2.30 -4.01 15.59
CA LYS A 96 -2.02 -5.44 15.42
C LYS A 96 -2.44 -5.92 14.04
N PRO A 97 -1.78 -6.95 13.49
CA PRO A 97 -2.30 -7.63 12.30
C PRO A 97 -3.74 -8.09 12.52
N THR A 98 -4.52 -8.14 11.45
CA THR A 98 -5.93 -8.55 11.55
C THR A 98 -6.09 -10.05 11.69
N GLY A 99 -5.14 -10.82 11.15
CA GLY A 99 -5.23 -12.27 11.12
C GLY A 99 -6.26 -12.80 10.11
N ILE A 100 -6.74 -11.95 9.19
CA ILE A 100 -7.76 -12.34 8.24
C ILE A 100 -7.29 -13.45 7.27
N ILE A 101 -6.00 -13.54 7.02
CA ILE A 101 -5.42 -14.60 6.18
C ILE A 101 -4.85 -15.68 7.09
N LYS A 102 -5.41 -16.89 6.99
CA LYS A 102 -4.87 -18.05 7.70
C LYS A 102 -3.62 -18.57 7.01
N ASN A 103 -2.66 -19.08 7.79
CA ASN A 103 -1.38 -19.59 7.30
C ASN A 103 -0.65 -18.56 6.43
N ILE A 104 -0.61 -17.32 6.91
CA ILE A 104 -0.14 -16.18 6.13
C ILE A 104 1.32 -16.34 5.67
N GLU A 105 2.16 -17.03 6.45
CA GLU A 105 3.57 -17.27 6.10
C GLU A 105 3.72 -18.11 4.82
N ASP A 106 2.73 -18.96 4.51
CA ASP A 106 2.71 -19.74 3.28
C ASP A 106 2.12 -18.99 2.09
N ARG A 107 1.61 -17.78 2.32
CA ARG A 107 0.90 -17.00 1.30
C ARG A 107 1.73 -15.89 0.67
N ILE A 108 2.90 -15.59 1.22
CA ILE A 108 3.75 -14.57 0.64
C ILE A 108 4.46 -15.10 -0.61
N HIS A 109 4.45 -14.29 -1.66
CA HIS A 109 5.18 -14.61 -2.89
C HIS A 109 6.69 -14.53 -2.62
N VAL A 110 7.45 -15.51 -3.10
CA VAL A 110 8.90 -15.58 -2.89
C VAL A 110 9.63 -14.32 -3.36
N GLY A 111 9.17 -13.69 -4.42
CA GLY A 111 9.75 -12.44 -4.92
C GLY A 111 9.63 -11.24 -3.97
N LYS A 112 8.81 -11.35 -2.92
CA LYS A 112 8.63 -10.27 -1.92
C LYS A 112 9.45 -10.46 -0.65
N LEU A 113 10.15 -11.59 -0.51
CA LEU A 113 10.87 -11.92 0.74
C LEU A 113 11.96 -10.90 1.06
N LYS A 114 12.69 -10.42 0.06
CA LYS A 114 13.75 -9.42 0.25
C LYS A 114 13.16 -8.08 0.73
N ALA A 115 12.07 -7.64 0.11
CA ALA A 115 11.37 -6.42 0.51
C ALA A 115 10.79 -6.54 1.91
N LEU A 116 10.19 -7.69 2.25
CA LEU A 116 9.71 -7.98 3.59
C LEU A 116 10.82 -7.82 4.63
N LYS A 117 11.98 -8.43 4.39
CA LYS A 117 13.12 -8.36 5.30
C LYS A 117 13.58 -6.91 5.52
N SER A 118 13.66 -6.12 4.45
CA SER A 118 14.04 -4.71 4.53
C SER A 118 13.01 -3.89 5.34
N SER A 119 11.73 -4.11 5.10
CA SER A 119 10.66 -3.41 5.82
C SER A 119 10.65 -3.76 7.31
N VAL A 120 10.89 -5.02 7.67
CA VAL A 120 10.97 -5.46 9.07
C VAL A 120 12.14 -4.80 9.80
N GLN A 121 13.27 -4.61 9.12
CA GLN A 121 14.42 -3.89 9.70
C GLN A 121 14.09 -2.44 10.05
N ILE A 122 13.19 -1.80 9.28
CA ILE A 122 12.78 -0.41 9.52
C ILE A 122 11.69 -0.33 10.59
N SER A 123 10.62 -1.13 10.46
CA SER A 123 9.44 -1.05 11.33
C SER A 123 9.58 -1.86 12.62
N GLY A 124 10.42 -2.90 12.61
CA GLY A 124 10.58 -3.82 13.74
C GLY A 124 9.42 -4.79 13.94
N ASN A 125 8.46 -4.89 13.01
CA ASN A 125 7.29 -5.73 13.19
C ASN A 125 7.05 -6.67 11.99
N TYR A 126 7.51 -7.92 12.15
CA TYR A 126 7.44 -8.94 11.11
C TYR A 126 6.01 -9.23 10.64
N TYR A 127 5.08 -9.52 11.55
CA TYR A 127 3.73 -9.93 11.17
C TYR A 127 2.90 -8.81 10.55
N LYS A 128 3.10 -7.58 10.99
CA LYS A 128 2.44 -6.41 10.35
C LYS A 128 2.91 -6.23 8.91
N GLU A 129 4.22 -6.32 8.69
CA GLU A 129 4.77 -6.20 7.34
C GLU A 129 4.38 -7.39 6.45
N LEU A 130 4.41 -8.61 7.00
CA LEU A 130 3.99 -9.80 6.27
C LEU A 130 2.55 -9.68 5.77
N GLU A 131 1.64 -9.27 6.64
CA GLU A 131 0.23 -9.06 6.25
C GLU A 131 0.11 -8.00 5.15
N ALA A 132 0.82 -6.88 5.28
CA ALA A 132 0.79 -5.82 4.27
C ALA A 132 1.30 -6.30 2.91
N TYR A 133 2.38 -7.07 2.86
CA TYR A 133 2.89 -7.62 1.60
C TYR A 133 1.96 -8.64 0.97
N VAL A 134 1.35 -9.51 1.77
CA VAL A 134 0.37 -10.48 1.25
C VAL A 134 -0.85 -9.77 0.68
N MET A 135 -1.29 -8.67 1.31
CA MET A 135 -2.46 -7.91 0.87
C MET A 135 -2.25 -7.10 -0.41
N GLU A 136 -1.01 -6.89 -0.83
CA GLU A 136 -0.72 -6.13 -2.06
C GLU A 136 -1.44 -6.67 -3.30
N ASP A 137 -1.72 -7.96 -3.34
CA ASP A 137 -2.39 -8.62 -4.46
C ASP A 137 -3.81 -9.10 -4.11
N LYS A 138 -4.36 -8.63 -2.99
CA LYS A 138 -5.69 -9.03 -2.50
C LYS A 138 -6.59 -7.81 -2.22
N PRO A 139 -6.93 -7.01 -3.24
CA PRO A 139 -7.68 -5.77 -3.01
C PRO A 139 -9.06 -5.99 -2.38
N ARG A 140 -9.74 -7.11 -2.68
CA ARG A 140 -11.04 -7.42 -2.07
C ARG A 140 -10.90 -7.68 -0.57
N LYS A 141 -9.82 -8.31 -0.14
CA LYS A 141 -9.54 -8.52 1.28
C LYS A 141 -9.21 -7.21 1.98
N VAL A 142 -8.51 -6.29 1.32
CA VAL A 142 -8.27 -4.95 1.86
C VAL A 142 -9.59 -4.22 2.10
N ILE A 143 -10.52 -4.29 1.16
CA ILE A 143 -11.87 -3.70 1.31
C ILE A 143 -12.59 -4.32 2.51
N GLU A 144 -12.58 -5.65 2.62
CA GLU A 144 -13.19 -6.37 3.74
C GLU A 144 -12.61 -5.90 5.08
N MET A 145 -11.29 -5.80 5.17
CA MET A 145 -10.62 -5.33 6.39
C MET A 145 -10.98 -3.89 6.75
N LEU A 146 -11.01 -2.99 5.77
CA LEU A 146 -11.38 -1.60 6.00
C LEU A 146 -12.79 -1.50 6.58
N LYS A 147 -13.74 -2.24 6.00
CA LYS A 147 -15.12 -2.26 6.48
C LYS A 147 -15.25 -2.86 7.88
N THR A 148 -14.48 -3.89 8.17
CA THR A 148 -14.57 -4.60 9.46
C THR A 148 -13.94 -3.82 10.60
N TYR A 149 -12.79 -3.19 10.40
CA TYR A 149 -12.00 -2.62 11.48
C TYR A 149 -12.02 -1.10 11.57
N CYS A 150 -12.28 -0.39 10.47
CA CYS A 150 -12.15 1.08 10.44
C CYS A 150 -13.46 1.84 10.26
N LEU A 151 -14.59 1.14 10.04
CA LEU A 151 -15.89 1.79 9.80
C LEU A 151 -16.95 1.49 10.86
#